data_105dc551988e029aee18d5312df89fe3
#
_entry.id   105dc551988e029aee18d5312df89fe3
#
_cell.length_a   1.000
_cell.length_b   1.000
_cell.length_c   1.000
_cell.angle_alpha   90.00
_cell.angle_beta   90.00
_cell.angle_gamma   90.00
#
_symmetry.space_group_name_H-M   'P 1'
#
loop_
_entity.id
_entity.type
_entity.pdbx_description
1 polymer ?
#
loop_
_entity_poly.entity_id
_entity_poly.type
_entity_poly.pdbx_seq_one_letter_code
_entity_poly.pdbx_strand_id
1 'polypeptide(L)'
;MDSGLYIAASGMLAEQVQQTQLSNDLANASTPGYKTQQGVQQSFGALLLANTSTGQPIGTIETGVRIGKSISDTTPNSLQQTGQPLNFGIAGQGYFAVRTAQGVRYTRDGQFGSNNKSQLVDTAGDPVLGQNGQPVAVSATGTADPAAIGLFTVNNATQRGNTLWSGTAAGKATGVVKQGELEASGVDAVHTMTNMIASLRAYQAGQSAIQSIDQTMQEDASSVPSLGG
;
A
#
# COMPACT_ATOMS: atom_id res chain seq x y z
N MET A 1 14.52 -28.18 -16.26
CA MET A 1 15.05 -27.64 -14.95
C MET A 1 15.00 -26.13 -14.86
N ASP A 2 15.18 -25.38 -15.95
CA ASP A 2 15.07 -23.90 -15.96
C ASP A 2 13.72 -23.34 -15.48
N SER A 3 12.62 -24.06 -15.70
CA SER A 3 11.29 -23.62 -15.25
C SER A 3 11.16 -23.60 -13.72
N GLY A 4 11.73 -24.59 -13.02
CA GLY A 4 11.69 -24.63 -11.55
C GLY A 4 12.49 -23.50 -10.92
N LEU A 5 13.65 -23.19 -11.48
CA LEU A 5 14.52 -22.08 -11.06
C LEU A 5 13.82 -20.73 -11.29
N TYR A 6 13.16 -20.56 -12.45
CA TYR A 6 12.39 -19.37 -12.77
C TYR A 6 11.19 -19.19 -11.83
N ILE A 7 10.45 -20.27 -11.53
CA ILE A 7 9.31 -20.23 -10.59
C ILE A 7 9.80 -19.84 -9.19
N ALA A 8 10.87 -20.46 -8.69
CA ALA A 8 11.44 -20.13 -7.39
C ALA A 8 11.94 -18.69 -7.34
N ALA A 9 12.64 -18.21 -8.37
CA ALA A 9 13.11 -16.83 -8.45
C ALA A 9 11.95 -15.82 -8.50
N SER A 10 10.90 -16.10 -9.27
CA SER A 10 9.70 -15.23 -9.32
C SER A 10 8.97 -15.17 -7.99
N GLY A 11 8.89 -16.30 -7.27
CA GLY A 11 8.35 -16.35 -5.91
C GLY A 11 9.16 -15.49 -4.94
N MET A 12 10.48 -15.60 -4.97
CA MET A 12 11.38 -14.78 -4.13
C MET A 12 11.24 -13.29 -4.43
N LEU A 13 11.12 -12.88 -5.70
CA LEU A 13 10.86 -11.48 -6.07
C LEU A 13 9.52 -11.00 -5.54
N ALA A 14 8.48 -11.82 -5.60
CA ALA A 14 7.17 -11.50 -5.05
C ALA A 14 7.24 -11.30 -3.53
N GLU A 15 7.92 -12.19 -2.80
CA GLU A 15 8.12 -12.05 -1.36
C GLU A 15 8.96 -10.82 -0.99
N GLN A 16 9.97 -10.46 -1.80
CA GLN A 16 10.76 -9.25 -1.59
C GLN A 16 9.92 -7.97 -1.72
N VAL A 17 9.04 -7.92 -2.73
CA VAL A 17 8.12 -6.78 -2.89
C VAL A 17 7.11 -6.73 -1.74
N GLN A 18 6.58 -7.89 -1.31
CA GLN A 18 5.69 -7.97 -0.15
C GLN A 18 6.39 -7.51 1.13
N GLN A 19 7.63 -7.92 1.36
CA GLN A 19 8.42 -7.48 2.52
C GLN A 19 8.66 -5.97 2.51
N THR A 20 8.94 -5.39 1.34
CA THR A 20 9.08 -3.94 1.19
C THR A 20 7.77 -3.23 1.54
N GLN A 21 6.62 -3.78 1.10
CA GLN A 21 5.31 -3.23 1.40
C GLN A 21 5.00 -3.29 2.90
N LEU A 22 5.20 -4.45 3.54
CA LEU A 22 5.00 -4.63 4.98
C LEU A 22 5.92 -3.72 5.81
N SER A 23 7.16 -3.48 5.34
CA SER A 23 8.09 -2.54 5.97
C SER A 23 7.59 -1.09 5.89
N ASN A 24 7.03 -0.69 4.75
CA ASN A 24 6.41 0.63 4.58
C ASN A 24 5.16 0.78 5.48
N ASP A 25 4.31 -0.25 5.55
CA ASP A 25 3.14 -0.24 6.42
C ASP A 25 3.57 -0.11 7.88
N LEU A 26 4.54 -0.90 8.32
CA LEU A 26 5.05 -0.85 9.69
C LEU A 26 5.66 0.52 10.04
N ALA A 27 6.43 1.12 9.13
CA ALA A 27 6.97 2.47 9.32
C ALA A 27 5.88 3.53 9.50
N ASN A 28 4.69 3.29 8.96
CA ASN A 28 3.53 4.18 9.04
C ASN A 28 2.46 3.72 10.06
N ALA A 29 2.79 2.76 10.93
CA ALA A 29 1.86 2.27 11.96
C ALA A 29 1.39 3.36 12.94
N SER A 30 2.19 4.42 13.13
CA SER A 30 1.85 5.57 13.97
C SER A 30 1.44 6.81 13.17
N THR A 31 1.33 6.71 11.84
CA THR A 31 0.96 7.85 10.97
C THR A 31 -0.57 7.96 10.90
N PRO A 32 -1.17 9.08 11.35
CA PRO A 32 -2.62 9.26 11.29
C PRO A 32 -3.14 9.18 9.85
N GLY A 33 -4.31 8.57 9.68
CA GLY A 33 -4.97 8.45 8.39
C GLY A 33 -4.23 7.61 7.34
N TYR A 34 -3.15 6.93 7.72
CA TYR A 34 -2.46 6.00 6.81
C TYR A 34 -3.35 4.81 6.46
N LYS A 35 -3.33 4.41 5.20
CA LYS A 35 -4.08 3.27 4.66
C LYS A 35 -3.12 2.20 4.15
N THR A 36 -3.31 0.97 4.62
CA THR A 36 -2.50 -0.18 4.21
C THR A 36 -2.64 -0.48 2.73
N GLN A 37 -1.57 -0.95 2.14
CA GLN A 37 -1.57 -1.42 0.76
C GLN A 37 -1.32 -2.92 0.72
N GLN A 38 -2.08 -3.64 -0.07
CA GLN A 38 -1.85 -5.05 -0.33
C GLN A 38 -1.49 -5.26 -1.79
N GLY A 39 -0.32 -5.83 -2.04
CA GLY A 39 0.07 -6.30 -3.36
C GLY A 39 -0.72 -7.56 -3.72
N VAL A 40 -1.45 -7.53 -4.82
CA VAL A 40 -2.17 -8.70 -5.31
C VAL A 40 -1.17 -9.59 -6.05
N GLN A 41 -0.92 -10.77 -5.52
CA GLN A 41 -0.14 -11.80 -6.22
C GLN A 41 -0.99 -12.38 -7.36
N GLN A 42 -0.41 -12.42 -8.55
CA GLN A 42 -1.03 -12.97 -9.74
C GLN A 42 -0.08 -14.01 -10.35
N SER A 43 -0.62 -15.16 -10.75
CA SER A 43 0.15 -16.14 -11.52
C SER A 43 0.46 -15.61 -12.93
N PHE A 44 1.61 -15.98 -13.48
CA PHE A 44 2.02 -15.58 -14.84
C PHE A 44 1.18 -16.21 -15.95
N GLY A 45 0.28 -17.09 -15.63
CA GLY A 45 -0.54 -17.86 -16.55
C GLY A 45 -0.24 -19.34 -16.45
N ALA A 46 -1.24 -20.14 -16.76
CA ALA A 46 -1.15 -21.58 -16.76
C ALA A 46 -0.81 -22.07 -18.17
N LEU A 47 0.26 -22.83 -18.32
CA LEU A 47 0.55 -23.57 -19.55
C LEU A 47 -0.24 -24.88 -19.56
N LEU A 48 -1.08 -25.05 -20.57
CA LEU A 48 -1.84 -26.29 -20.72
C LEU A 48 -0.90 -27.41 -21.19
N LEU A 49 -0.73 -28.43 -20.36
CA LEU A 49 -0.03 -29.64 -20.76
C LEU A 49 -0.99 -30.57 -21.53
N ALA A 50 -0.67 -30.86 -22.75
CA ALA A 50 -1.39 -31.85 -23.53
C ALA A 50 -0.54 -33.11 -23.72
N ASN A 51 -1.20 -34.27 -23.68
CA ASN A 51 -0.57 -35.53 -24.05
C ASN A 51 -0.24 -35.52 -25.55
N THR A 52 1.06 -35.68 -25.89
CA THR A 52 1.54 -35.65 -27.28
C THR A 52 0.97 -36.74 -28.17
N SER A 53 0.49 -37.85 -27.58
CA SER A 53 -0.08 -38.97 -28.33
C SER A 53 -1.59 -38.86 -28.54
N THR A 54 -2.33 -38.24 -27.60
CA THR A 54 -3.80 -38.18 -27.64
C THR A 54 -4.35 -36.78 -27.82
N GLY A 55 -3.52 -35.74 -27.71
CA GLY A 55 -3.93 -34.33 -27.76
C GLY A 55 -4.81 -33.88 -26.60
N GLN A 56 -5.07 -34.76 -25.63
CA GLN A 56 -5.91 -34.41 -24.47
C GLN A 56 -5.14 -33.62 -23.42
N PRO A 57 -5.76 -32.61 -22.80
CA PRO A 57 -5.14 -31.86 -21.72
C PRO A 57 -4.93 -32.77 -20.49
N ILE A 58 -3.69 -32.81 -19.98
CA ILE A 58 -3.30 -33.62 -18.82
C ILE A 58 -3.30 -32.76 -17.54
N GLY A 59 -3.20 -31.42 -17.68
CA GLY A 59 -3.16 -30.50 -16.58
C GLY A 59 -2.61 -29.14 -16.97
N THR A 60 -2.49 -28.26 -15.99
CA THR A 60 -1.89 -26.92 -16.15
C THR A 60 -0.65 -26.81 -15.27
N ILE A 61 0.43 -26.25 -15.80
CA ILE A 61 1.59 -25.82 -15.01
C ILE A 61 1.54 -24.31 -14.90
N GLU A 62 1.53 -23.79 -13.65
CA GLU A 62 1.72 -22.38 -13.40
C GLU A 62 3.19 -22.01 -13.61
N THR A 63 3.44 -20.93 -14.36
CA THR A 63 4.79 -20.55 -14.80
C THR A 63 5.47 -19.53 -13.88
N GLY A 64 4.87 -19.21 -12.74
CA GLY A 64 5.43 -18.30 -11.75
C GLY A 64 4.44 -17.27 -11.23
N VAL A 65 4.89 -16.41 -10.33
CA VAL A 65 4.09 -15.40 -9.65
C VAL A 65 4.67 -14.00 -9.90
N ARG A 66 3.79 -13.04 -10.09
CA ARG A 66 4.13 -11.61 -10.09
C ARG A 66 3.24 -10.86 -9.12
N ILE A 67 3.73 -9.77 -8.57
CA ILE A 67 2.86 -8.81 -7.89
C ILE A 67 2.22 -7.92 -8.94
N GLY A 68 0.91 -7.97 -9.00
CA GLY A 68 0.09 -7.11 -9.83
C GLY A 68 -0.10 -5.72 -9.19
N LYS A 69 -1.24 -5.10 -9.47
CA LYS A 69 -1.59 -3.80 -8.91
C LYS A 69 -1.78 -3.91 -7.40
N SER A 70 -1.19 -2.98 -6.64
CA SER A 70 -1.48 -2.85 -5.22
C SER A 70 -2.88 -2.25 -5.02
N ILE A 71 -3.62 -2.82 -4.08
CA ILE A 71 -4.93 -2.32 -3.66
C ILE A 71 -4.78 -1.72 -2.28
N SER A 72 -5.26 -0.48 -2.10
CA SER A 72 -5.27 0.18 -0.80
C SER A 72 -6.62 -0.02 -0.12
N ASP A 73 -6.58 -0.34 1.18
CA ASP A 73 -7.77 -0.38 2.00
C ASP A 73 -8.22 1.05 2.33
N THR A 74 -9.37 1.45 1.82
CA THR A 74 -9.93 2.80 2.03
C THR A 74 -11.00 2.85 3.11
N THR A 75 -11.23 1.76 3.86
CA THR A 75 -12.20 1.73 4.95
C THR A 75 -11.83 2.74 6.04
N PRO A 76 -12.81 3.47 6.61
CA PRO A 76 -12.56 4.37 7.73
C PRO A 76 -12.05 3.61 8.96
N ASN A 77 -11.00 4.15 9.61
CA ASN A 77 -10.48 3.63 10.86
C ASN A 77 -11.09 4.34 12.08
N SER A 78 -10.81 3.83 13.27
CA SER A 78 -11.23 4.45 14.51
C SER A 78 -10.63 5.84 14.70
N LEU A 79 -11.39 6.75 15.30
CA LEU A 79 -10.91 8.07 15.68
C LEU A 79 -10.31 8.03 17.08
N GLN A 80 -9.17 8.69 17.26
CA GLN A 80 -8.48 8.84 18.53
C GLN A 80 -8.55 10.31 18.96
N GLN A 81 -8.97 10.55 20.19
CA GLN A 81 -9.03 11.89 20.75
C GLN A 81 -7.63 12.37 21.12
N THR A 82 -7.22 13.52 20.57
CA THR A 82 -5.91 14.14 20.81
C THR A 82 -6.00 15.42 21.64
N GLY A 83 -7.17 16.04 21.66
CA GLY A 83 -7.40 17.33 22.33
C GLY A 83 -6.72 18.53 21.67
N GLN A 84 -6.01 18.34 20.57
CA GLN A 84 -5.35 19.44 19.84
C GLN A 84 -6.36 20.16 18.94
N PRO A 85 -6.45 21.50 18.98
CA PRO A 85 -7.50 22.26 18.28
C PRO A 85 -7.36 22.27 16.75
N LEU A 86 -6.19 21.97 16.21
CA LEU A 86 -5.95 21.90 14.77
C LEU A 86 -5.88 20.47 14.23
N ASN A 87 -6.15 19.46 15.07
CA ASN A 87 -6.31 18.09 14.64
C ASN A 87 -7.77 17.85 14.23
N PHE A 88 -7.96 17.20 13.07
CA PHE A 88 -9.28 16.93 12.53
C PHE A 88 -9.38 15.50 12.04
N GLY A 89 -10.36 14.76 12.53
CA GLY A 89 -10.68 13.41 12.06
C GLY A 89 -11.91 13.41 11.17
N ILE A 90 -12.01 12.45 10.24
CA ILE A 90 -13.19 12.23 9.41
C ILE A 90 -13.97 11.05 9.97
N ALA A 91 -15.17 11.30 10.48
CA ALA A 91 -16.12 10.24 10.80
C ALA A 91 -16.86 9.85 9.52
N GLY A 92 -16.55 8.69 8.93
CA GLY A 92 -17.17 8.19 7.72
C GLY A 92 -16.33 8.33 6.46
N GLN A 93 -16.99 8.46 5.31
CA GLN A 93 -16.36 8.52 3.99
C GLN A 93 -15.93 9.93 3.64
N GLY A 94 -14.75 10.07 3.00
CA GLY A 94 -14.24 11.33 2.49
C GLY A 94 -12.75 11.52 2.70
N TYR A 95 -12.24 12.60 2.11
CA TYR A 95 -10.84 13.00 2.20
C TYR A 95 -10.77 14.52 2.36
N PHE A 96 -9.78 15.01 3.09
CA PHE A 96 -9.38 16.40 3.04
C PHE A 96 -8.67 16.69 1.72
N ALA A 97 -8.78 17.90 1.21
CA ALA A 97 -8.05 18.35 0.04
C ALA A 97 -6.93 19.30 0.46
N VAL A 98 -5.73 19.10 -0.05
CA VAL A 98 -4.56 19.95 0.15
C VAL A 98 -4.01 20.41 -1.21
N ARG A 99 -3.51 21.64 -1.27
CA ARG A 99 -2.94 22.21 -2.50
C ARG A 99 -1.44 22.07 -2.48
N THR A 100 -0.92 21.04 -3.13
CA THR A 100 0.51 20.82 -3.29
C THR A 100 1.07 21.54 -4.54
N ALA A 101 2.40 21.58 -4.66
CA ALA A 101 3.07 22.11 -5.86
C ALA A 101 2.69 21.35 -7.15
N GLN A 102 2.27 20.08 -7.04
CA GLN A 102 1.84 19.25 -8.18
C GLN A 102 0.32 19.27 -8.42
N GLY A 103 -0.42 20.15 -7.74
CA GLY A 103 -1.87 20.26 -7.83
C GLY A 103 -2.59 19.81 -6.57
N VAL A 104 -3.91 19.64 -6.67
CA VAL A 104 -4.72 19.21 -5.53
C VAL A 104 -4.47 17.74 -5.25
N ARG A 105 -4.21 17.43 -3.98
CA ARG A 105 -4.08 16.08 -3.43
C ARG A 105 -5.11 15.89 -2.33
N TYR A 106 -5.35 14.64 -2.01
CA TYR A 106 -6.33 14.26 -1.00
C TYR A 106 -5.62 13.50 0.12
N THR A 107 -6.05 13.70 1.36
CA THR A 107 -5.48 13.02 2.52
C THR A 107 -6.56 12.69 3.55
N ARG A 108 -6.29 11.66 4.36
CA ARG A 108 -7.01 11.39 5.60
C ARG A 108 -6.21 11.76 6.84
N ASP A 109 -4.96 12.17 6.65
CA ASP A 109 -4.19 12.75 7.72
C ASP A 109 -4.79 14.12 8.09
N GLY A 110 -5.24 14.24 9.30
CA GLY A 110 -5.84 15.45 9.84
C GLY A 110 -4.93 16.19 10.80
N GLN A 111 -3.65 15.85 10.84
CA GLN A 111 -2.66 16.54 11.67
C GLN A 111 -2.25 17.85 10.99
N PHE A 112 -3.02 18.90 11.25
CA PHE A 112 -2.80 20.20 10.62
C PHE A 112 -2.12 21.18 11.57
N GLY A 113 -1.52 22.20 10.95
CA GLY A 113 -0.91 23.33 11.61
C GLY A 113 -1.41 24.68 11.05
N SER A 114 -0.86 25.77 11.54
CA SER A 114 -1.11 27.12 11.02
C SER A 114 0.16 27.70 10.45
N ASN A 115 0.06 28.35 9.29
CA ASN A 115 1.17 29.10 8.71
C ASN A 115 1.14 30.59 9.10
N ASN A 116 2.18 31.34 8.70
CA ASN A 116 2.29 32.78 8.96
C ASN A 116 1.19 33.63 8.28
N LYS A 117 0.38 33.04 7.39
CA LYS A 117 -0.76 33.69 6.75
C LYS A 117 -2.08 33.34 7.41
N SER A 118 -2.05 32.74 8.61
CA SER A 118 -3.23 32.24 9.32
C SER A 118 -4.08 31.28 8.49
N GLN A 119 -3.43 30.40 7.71
CA GLN A 119 -4.08 29.36 6.94
C GLN A 119 -3.79 27.99 7.54
N LEU A 120 -4.76 27.10 7.48
CA LEU A 120 -4.60 25.70 7.87
C LEU A 120 -3.72 24.99 6.84
N VAL A 121 -2.65 24.35 7.31
CA VAL A 121 -1.68 23.64 6.47
C VAL A 121 -1.44 22.23 7.01
N ASP A 122 -1.05 21.32 6.13
CA ASP A 122 -0.61 19.99 6.51
C ASP A 122 0.83 20.00 7.08
N THR A 123 1.35 18.83 7.43
CA THR A 123 2.72 18.67 7.97
C THR A 123 3.82 19.05 6.97
N ALA A 124 3.52 19.07 5.67
CA ALA A 124 4.43 19.50 4.60
C ALA A 124 4.37 21.03 4.35
N GLY A 125 3.39 21.72 4.95
CA GLY A 125 3.16 23.15 4.76
C GLY A 125 2.20 23.48 3.62
N ASP A 126 1.54 22.48 3.05
CA ASP A 126 0.57 22.66 1.97
C ASP A 126 -0.80 23.11 2.52
N PRO A 127 -1.44 24.15 1.94
CA PRO A 127 -2.70 24.67 2.46
C PRO A 127 -3.86 23.70 2.27
N VAL A 128 -4.63 23.50 3.34
CA VAL A 128 -5.86 22.72 3.35
C VAL A 128 -6.98 23.53 2.71
N LEU A 129 -7.75 22.89 1.84
CA LEU A 129 -8.81 23.52 1.07
C LEU A 129 -10.18 23.30 1.71
N GLY A 130 -10.98 24.36 1.71
CA GLY A 130 -12.40 24.29 2.00
C GLY A 130 -13.21 23.73 0.83
N GLN A 131 -14.53 23.58 1.04
CA GLN A 131 -15.45 23.10 0.01
C GLN A 131 -15.49 23.98 -1.26
N ASN A 132 -15.15 25.26 -1.10
CA ASN A 132 -15.07 26.26 -2.18
C ASN A 132 -13.70 26.26 -2.91
N GLY A 133 -12.77 25.36 -2.55
CA GLY A 133 -11.43 25.29 -3.13
C GLY A 133 -10.49 26.40 -2.66
N GLN A 134 -10.87 27.20 -1.67
CA GLN A 134 -10.01 28.22 -1.06
C GLN A 134 -9.33 27.66 0.19
N PRO A 135 -8.12 28.15 0.54
CA PRO A 135 -7.47 27.79 1.79
C PRO A 135 -8.35 28.10 3.03
N VAL A 136 -8.40 27.19 3.98
CA VAL A 136 -9.12 27.35 5.23
C VAL A 136 -8.34 28.29 6.14
N ALA A 137 -9.03 29.33 6.67
CA ALA A 137 -8.43 30.27 7.61
C ALA A 137 -8.43 29.69 9.04
N VAL A 138 -7.36 29.98 9.77
CA VAL A 138 -7.24 29.72 11.21
C VAL A 138 -7.53 31.01 11.96
N SER A 139 -8.41 30.94 12.96
CA SER A 139 -8.76 32.08 13.82
C SER A 139 -7.54 32.59 14.62
N ALA A 140 -7.58 33.83 15.05
CA ALA A 140 -6.60 34.40 15.96
C ALA A 140 -6.49 33.61 17.29
N THR A 141 -7.52 32.87 17.67
CA THR A 141 -7.53 31.95 18.82
C THR A 141 -6.80 30.62 18.56
N GLY A 142 -6.23 30.42 17.37
CA GLY A 142 -5.53 29.18 17.02
C GLY A 142 -6.47 27.99 16.71
N THR A 143 -7.72 28.26 16.36
CA THR A 143 -8.71 27.25 15.99
C THR A 143 -9.16 27.44 14.54
N ALA A 144 -9.58 26.37 13.87
CA ALA A 144 -10.23 26.45 12.57
C ALA A 144 -11.65 25.89 12.67
N ASP A 145 -12.58 26.46 11.89
CA ASP A 145 -13.95 25.97 11.87
C ASP A 145 -14.03 24.64 11.11
N PRO A 146 -14.48 23.55 11.76
CA PRO A 146 -14.66 22.26 11.11
C PRO A 146 -15.58 22.31 9.89
N ALA A 147 -16.59 23.22 9.89
CA ALA A 147 -17.52 23.38 8.80
C ALA A 147 -16.89 24.04 7.54
N ALA A 148 -15.79 24.79 7.72
CA ALA A 148 -15.06 25.41 6.62
C ALA A 148 -14.16 24.43 5.87
N ILE A 149 -13.80 23.28 6.49
CA ILE A 149 -12.94 22.27 5.89
C ILE A 149 -13.72 21.48 4.84
N GLY A 150 -13.15 21.40 3.62
CA GLY A 150 -13.77 20.64 2.53
C GLY A 150 -13.57 19.14 2.69
N LEU A 151 -14.65 18.37 2.61
CA LEU A 151 -14.62 16.93 2.47
C LEU A 151 -15.02 16.52 1.05
N PHE A 152 -14.17 15.70 0.43
CA PHE A 152 -14.35 15.29 -0.95
C PHE A 152 -14.41 13.76 -1.08
N THR A 153 -15.33 13.29 -1.92
CA THR A 153 -15.30 11.92 -2.43
C THR A 153 -14.30 11.87 -3.59
N VAL A 154 -13.43 10.88 -3.63
CA VAL A 154 -12.39 10.75 -4.66
C VAL A 154 -12.58 9.45 -5.42
N ASN A 155 -12.79 9.56 -6.74
CA ASN A 155 -12.83 8.43 -7.64
C ASN A 155 -11.43 8.12 -8.16
N ASN A 156 -11.16 6.82 -8.41
CA ASN A 156 -9.87 6.34 -8.89
C ASN A 156 -8.70 6.82 -8.01
N ALA A 157 -8.92 6.82 -6.69
CA ALA A 157 -7.91 7.22 -5.73
C ALA A 157 -6.67 6.33 -5.86
N THR A 158 -5.53 6.94 -6.17
CA THR A 158 -4.23 6.28 -6.24
C THR A 158 -3.32 6.92 -5.20
N GLN A 159 -2.74 6.11 -4.34
CA GLN A 159 -1.84 6.60 -3.31
C GLN A 159 -0.55 7.12 -3.93
N ARG A 160 -0.12 8.31 -3.48
CA ARG A 160 1.10 9.00 -3.90
C ARG A 160 1.87 9.45 -2.67
N GLY A 161 2.76 8.61 -2.19
CA GLY A 161 3.44 8.79 -0.91
C GLY A 161 2.68 8.09 0.24
N ASN A 162 2.95 8.52 1.48
CA ASN A 162 2.44 7.81 2.66
C ASN A 162 0.94 8.09 2.92
N THR A 163 0.53 9.35 2.89
CA THR A 163 -0.84 9.78 3.25
C THR A 163 -1.58 10.52 2.14
N LEU A 164 -0.88 10.85 1.04
CA LEU A 164 -1.44 11.63 -0.06
C LEU A 164 -2.02 10.73 -1.16
N TRP A 165 -3.17 11.16 -1.67
CA TRP A 165 -3.90 10.49 -2.74
C TRP A 165 -4.08 11.40 -3.94
N SER A 166 -3.95 10.85 -5.13
CA SER A 166 -4.36 11.51 -6.38
C SER A 166 -5.60 10.84 -6.92
N GLY A 167 -6.52 11.62 -7.45
CA GLY A 167 -7.76 11.13 -8.04
C GLY A 167 -8.62 12.29 -8.49
N THR A 168 -9.81 11.99 -8.98
CA THR A 168 -10.79 13.00 -9.41
C THR A 168 -11.82 13.20 -8.30
N ALA A 169 -12.00 14.45 -7.88
CA ALA A 169 -13.09 14.78 -6.96
C ALA A 169 -14.44 14.44 -7.59
N ALA A 170 -15.24 13.63 -6.90
CA ALA A 170 -16.59 13.23 -7.34
C ALA A 170 -17.71 14.01 -6.64
N GLY A 171 -17.34 15.03 -5.86
CA GLY A 171 -18.28 15.86 -5.13
C GLY A 171 -18.02 15.89 -3.62
N LYS A 172 -18.99 16.45 -2.88
CA LYS A 172 -18.93 16.51 -1.42
C LYS A 172 -19.12 15.12 -0.82
N ALA A 173 -18.25 14.75 0.13
CA ALA A 173 -18.39 13.50 0.87
C ALA A 173 -19.48 13.60 1.97
N THR A 174 -19.95 12.44 2.40
CA THR A 174 -20.99 12.31 3.45
C THR A 174 -20.42 12.26 4.86
N GLY A 175 -19.10 12.17 4.99
CA GLY A 175 -18.42 12.16 6.29
C GLY A 175 -18.60 13.45 7.08
N VAL A 176 -18.32 13.39 8.37
CA VAL A 176 -18.37 14.54 9.29
C VAL A 176 -16.97 14.80 9.82
N VAL A 177 -16.55 16.07 9.79
CA VAL A 177 -15.28 16.52 10.38
C VAL A 177 -15.45 16.65 11.86
N LYS A 178 -14.58 16.01 12.64
CA LYS A 178 -14.50 16.14 14.10
C LYS A 178 -13.18 16.80 14.49
N GLN A 179 -13.28 17.85 15.28
CA GLN A 179 -12.14 18.58 15.82
C GLN A 179 -11.58 17.88 17.06
N GLY A 180 -10.26 17.94 17.24
CA GLY A 180 -9.57 17.32 18.38
C GLY A 180 -9.42 15.80 18.29
N GLU A 181 -9.77 15.21 17.17
CA GLU A 181 -9.63 13.79 16.88
C GLU A 181 -8.74 13.58 15.65
N LEU A 182 -8.07 12.43 15.59
CA LEU A 182 -7.32 11.97 14.42
C LEU A 182 -7.77 10.56 14.05
N GLU A 183 -7.78 10.25 12.76
CA GLU A 183 -7.98 8.87 12.32
C GLU A 183 -6.73 8.04 12.63
N ALA A 184 -6.90 6.89 13.29
CA ALA A 184 -5.80 5.98 13.56
C ALA A 184 -5.20 5.44 12.26
N SER A 185 -3.93 5.01 12.31
CA SER A 185 -3.37 4.23 11.20
C SER A 185 -4.18 2.96 10.95
N GLY A 186 -4.32 2.55 9.70
CA GLY A 186 -4.92 1.27 9.31
C GLY A 186 -4.00 0.07 9.55
N VAL A 187 -2.80 0.29 10.07
CA VAL A 187 -1.80 -0.76 10.28
C VAL A 187 -1.96 -1.39 11.66
N ASP A 188 -2.15 -2.70 11.71
CA ASP A 188 -1.90 -3.50 12.91
C ASP A 188 -0.42 -3.91 12.92
N ALA A 189 0.36 -3.27 13.79
CA ALA A 189 1.80 -3.49 13.87
C ALA A 189 2.17 -4.94 14.22
N VAL A 190 1.40 -5.60 15.11
CA VAL A 190 1.68 -6.98 15.54
C VAL A 190 1.42 -7.95 14.38
N HIS A 191 0.30 -7.78 13.70
CA HIS A 191 -0.05 -8.59 12.53
C HIS A 191 0.94 -8.36 11.38
N THR A 192 1.31 -7.12 11.12
CA THR A 192 2.29 -6.75 10.08
C THR A 192 3.67 -7.35 10.36
N MET A 193 4.16 -7.32 11.61
CA MET A 193 5.42 -7.98 11.99
C MET A 193 5.35 -9.49 11.79
N THR A 194 4.23 -10.12 12.16
CA THR A 194 4.04 -11.56 11.95
C THR A 194 4.08 -11.92 10.48
N ASN A 195 3.40 -11.14 9.63
CA ASN A 195 3.40 -11.33 8.18
C ASN A 195 4.80 -11.10 7.58
N MET A 196 5.57 -10.12 8.10
CA MET A 196 6.94 -9.88 7.67
C MET A 196 7.85 -11.07 7.97
N ILE A 197 7.72 -11.71 9.15
CA ILE A 197 8.46 -12.91 9.49
C ILE A 197 8.05 -14.08 8.58
N ALA A 198 6.76 -14.23 8.28
CA ALA A 198 6.27 -15.26 7.37
C ALA A 198 6.82 -15.08 5.95
N SER A 199 6.80 -13.86 5.42
CA SER A 199 7.37 -13.52 4.11
C SER A 199 8.88 -13.77 4.06
N LEU A 200 9.62 -13.39 5.13
CA LEU A 200 11.05 -13.69 5.22
C LEU A 200 11.34 -15.19 5.19
N ARG A 201 10.56 -16.00 5.91
CA ARG A 201 10.69 -17.47 5.88
C ARG A 201 10.37 -18.06 4.52
N ALA A 202 9.34 -17.53 3.84
CA ALA A 202 9.01 -17.95 2.48
C ALA A 202 10.13 -17.62 1.48
N TYR A 203 10.73 -16.44 1.60
CA TYR A 203 11.91 -16.05 0.83
C TYR A 203 13.09 -17.00 1.07
N GLN A 204 13.40 -17.33 2.33
CA GLN A 204 14.46 -18.27 2.70
C GLN A 204 14.20 -19.68 2.18
N ALA A 205 12.96 -20.15 2.20
CA ALA A 205 12.57 -21.42 1.62
C ALA A 205 12.80 -21.44 0.10
N GLY A 206 12.43 -20.35 -0.59
CA GLY A 206 12.73 -20.19 -2.03
C GLY A 206 14.22 -20.23 -2.33
N GLN A 207 15.03 -19.57 -1.51
CA GLN A 207 16.50 -19.61 -1.64
C GLN A 207 17.07 -21.03 -1.44
N SER A 208 16.57 -21.78 -0.45
CA SER A 208 16.96 -23.16 -0.22
C SER A 208 16.56 -24.08 -1.39
N ALA A 209 15.39 -23.84 -1.99
CA ALA A 209 14.95 -24.59 -3.16
C ALA A 209 15.87 -24.35 -4.37
N ILE A 210 16.29 -23.10 -4.61
CA ILE A 210 17.26 -22.79 -5.69
C ILE A 210 18.59 -23.50 -5.43
N GLN A 211 19.12 -23.49 -4.21
CA GLN A 211 20.35 -24.17 -3.86
C GLN A 211 20.26 -25.69 -4.09
N SER A 212 19.11 -26.30 -3.74
CA SER A 212 18.89 -27.73 -4.00
C SER A 212 18.84 -28.05 -5.50
N ILE A 213 18.21 -27.19 -6.32
CA ILE A 213 18.19 -27.34 -7.78
C ILE A 213 19.60 -27.21 -8.36
N ASP A 214 20.39 -26.24 -7.89
CA ASP A 214 21.78 -26.05 -8.33
C ASP A 214 22.66 -27.25 -7.99
N GLN A 215 22.52 -27.83 -6.80
CA GLN A 215 23.25 -29.05 -6.39
C GLN A 215 22.90 -30.22 -7.31
N THR A 216 21.60 -30.42 -7.58
CA THR A 216 21.16 -31.49 -8.48
C THR A 216 21.73 -31.31 -9.89
N MET A 217 21.76 -30.07 -10.40
CA MET A 217 22.36 -29.79 -11.71
C MET A 217 23.88 -30.02 -11.75
N GLN A 218 24.59 -29.74 -10.66
CA GLN A 218 26.02 -30.02 -10.53
C GLN A 218 26.31 -31.53 -10.49
N GLU A 219 25.50 -32.30 -9.76
CA GLU A 219 25.60 -33.77 -9.73
C GLU A 219 25.33 -34.40 -11.11
N ASP A 220 24.29 -33.95 -11.81
CA ASP A 220 24.01 -34.40 -13.17
C ASP A 220 25.14 -34.05 -14.14
N ALA A 221 25.69 -32.84 -14.07
CA ALA A 221 26.82 -32.41 -14.90
C ALA A 221 28.10 -33.20 -14.61
N SER A 222 28.32 -33.63 -13.37
CA SER A 222 29.49 -34.42 -12.99
C SER A 222 29.37 -35.91 -13.32
N SER A 223 28.14 -36.42 -13.42
CA SER A 223 27.87 -37.85 -13.74
C SER A 223 27.90 -38.16 -15.23
N VAL A 224 27.68 -37.20 -16.13
CA VAL A 224 27.69 -37.36 -17.58
C VAL A 224 29.06 -37.74 -18.15
N PRO A 225 30.22 -37.26 -17.69
CA PRO A 225 31.54 -37.67 -18.19
C PRO A 225 31.93 -39.14 -17.91
N SER A 226 31.29 -39.78 -16.95
CA SER A 226 31.64 -41.15 -16.55
C SER A 226 31.00 -42.26 -17.44
N LEU A 227 30.12 -41.91 -18.36
CA LEU A 227 29.46 -42.83 -19.28
C LEU A 227 30.13 -42.95 -20.67
N GLY A 228 31.26 -42.27 -20.89
CA GLY A 228 32.02 -42.19 -22.14
C GLY A 228 33.37 -42.86 -22.12
N GLY A 229 33.61 -43.83 -21.19
CA GLY A 229 34.84 -44.62 -21.11
C GLY A 229 34.62 -46.08 -21.46
#